data_64a01c8e24ca2320705bd7c56bbbbe38
#
_entry.id   64a01c8e24ca2320705bd7c56bbbbe38
#
_cell.length_a   1.000
_cell.length_b   1.000
_cell.length_c   1.000
_cell.angle_alpha   90.00
_cell.angle_beta   90.00
_cell.angle_gamma   90.00
#
_symmetry.space_group_name_H-M   'P 1'
#
loop_
_entity.id
_entity.type
_entity.pdbx_description
1 polymer ?
#
loop_
_entity_poly.entity_id
_entity_poly.type
_entity_poly.pdbx_seq_one_letter_code
_entity_poly.pdbx_strand_id
1 'polypeptide(L)'
;MKRIVKLLGMFLVWNFSFSPSFGDDLVTILSLALENDPTLRQAKASYLANHETVAQSRSSLLPSFGLTARTTRLTSGPTDSIYVNVPNPITGELVRTKVADDHSFRPGVNNHDWGIGLNQSLVNLSNWYNFRSAKASDQAAAANLAAQEQDLIMRVSMAYFDVLRAQELLETNLQEEEAALTSLQQTQQREAVGLVAITDVYDAQAAYDLARNTTILQQDILQARYEALEALTGQAHPEIEILREDFPIIEVDGTLREWEMQADDNNLAVAAAEFNLDASRQNLKARKSDHLPTLDLSGFYGHIVTAPIVNQGIQIFGGATDRTSLALSLNIPIYNGGVINSRRRAAEYQLIAAKESLELTKRQLTQNIRNAYRRVNTDVLVIAQRQQSITSAQSALDATELGAEVGTRNIVEVLLARENLYRALRFYADARFDYVLDTLVLKQVAGVLNPQDVIDLNEWLREGT
;
A
#
# COMPACT_ATOMS: atom_id res chain seq x y z
N MET A 1 -1.24 -22.36 10.45
CA MET A 1 -0.26 -21.45 11.10
C MET A 1 1.23 -21.72 10.80
N LYS A 2 1.65 -22.79 10.12
CA LYS A 2 3.08 -23.08 9.83
C LYS A 2 3.47 -22.91 8.35
N ARG A 3 2.58 -22.48 7.47
CA ARG A 3 2.84 -22.38 6.01
C ARG A 3 3.14 -20.96 5.50
N ILE A 4 2.77 -19.91 6.22
CA ILE A 4 2.97 -18.50 5.77
C ILE A 4 4.42 -18.02 5.96
N VAL A 5 5.20 -18.61 6.87
CA VAL A 5 6.58 -18.17 7.16
C VAL A 5 7.62 -18.73 6.17
N LYS A 6 7.28 -19.62 5.26
CA LYS A 6 8.24 -20.25 4.33
C LYS A 6 8.38 -19.57 2.96
N LEU A 7 7.62 -18.53 2.64
CA LEU A 7 7.71 -17.83 1.36
C LEU A 7 8.73 -16.68 1.33
N LEU A 8 9.32 -16.33 2.47
CA LEU A 8 10.26 -15.20 2.57
C LEU A 8 11.75 -15.59 2.40
N GLY A 9 12.08 -16.77 1.96
CA GLY A 9 13.46 -17.29 2.04
C GLY A 9 14.10 -17.84 0.77
N MET A 10 13.55 -17.63 -0.42
CA MET A 10 14.13 -18.26 -1.60
C MET A 10 14.20 -17.34 -2.83
N PHE A 11 14.87 -16.19 -2.67
CA PHE A 11 15.43 -15.49 -3.82
C PHE A 11 16.82 -16.07 -4.10
N LEU A 12 16.86 -17.07 -4.95
CA LEU A 12 18.08 -17.50 -5.64
C LEU A 12 18.52 -16.34 -6.53
N VAL A 13 19.70 -15.79 -6.24
CA VAL A 13 20.41 -14.87 -7.14
C VAL A 13 20.80 -15.70 -8.37
N TRP A 14 19.97 -15.66 -9.39
CA TRP A 14 20.30 -16.15 -10.71
C TRP A 14 21.05 -15.04 -11.45
N ASN A 15 22.36 -15.24 -11.64
CA ASN A 15 23.13 -14.42 -12.56
C ASN A 15 22.60 -14.68 -13.99
N PHE A 16 21.69 -13.84 -14.46
CA PHE A 16 21.30 -13.81 -15.85
C PHE A 16 22.42 -13.11 -16.64
N SER A 17 23.13 -13.88 -17.45
CA SER A 17 23.96 -13.34 -18.51
C SER A 17 23.05 -12.65 -19.52
N PHE A 18 23.14 -11.33 -19.62
CA PHE A 18 22.44 -10.52 -20.62
C PHE A 18 22.85 -11.00 -22.04
N SER A 19 21.98 -11.73 -22.71
CA SER A 19 21.94 -11.76 -24.17
C SER A 19 21.10 -10.57 -24.60
N PRO A 20 21.46 -9.81 -25.65
CA PRO A 20 20.61 -8.75 -26.15
C PRO A 20 19.36 -9.41 -26.76
N SER A 21 18.29 -9.40 -26.02
CA SER A 21 16.95 -9.73 -26.49
C SER A 21 16.39 -8.52 -27.19
N PHE A 22 15.80 -8.70 -28.37
CA PHE A 22 15.26 -7.63 -29.21
C PHE A 22 13.92 -7.04 -28.71
N GLY A 23 13.49 -7.35 -27.54
CA GLY A 23 12.32 -6.76 -26.86
C GLY A 23 12.33 -7.14 -25.38
N ASP A 24 11.86 -6.22 -24.52
CA ASP A 24 11.74 -6.52 -23.10
C ASP A 24 10.51 -7.40 -22.86
N ASP A 25 10.71 -8.58 -22.31
CA ASP A 25 9.66 -9.50 -21.93
C ASP A 25 8.97 -9.10 -20.61
N LEU A 26 7.76 -9.62 -20.38
CA LEU A 26 6.96 -9.29 -19.20
C LEU A 26 7.67 -9.65 -17.87
N VAL A 27 8.46 -10.73 -17.84
CA VAL A 27 9.22 -11.18 -16.66
C VAL A 27 10.34 -10.20 -16.34
N THR A 28 11.07 -9.74 -17.35
CA THR A 28 12.13 -8.73 -17.20
C THR A 28 11.53 -7.41 -16.69
N ILE A 29 10.43 -6.94 -17.27
CA ILE A 29 9.74 -5.72 -16.84
C ILE A 29 9.24 -5.85 -15.40
N LEU A 30 8.67 -7.00 -15.02
CA LEU A 30 8.25 -7.25 -13.63
C LEU A 30 9.44 -7.22 -12.68
N SER A 31 10.59 -7.81 -13.05
CA SER A 31 11.79 -7.81 -12.20
C SER A 31 12.31 -6.39 -11.96
N LEU A 32 12.33 -5.55 -13.00
CA LEU A 32 12.71 -4.14 -12.91
C LEU A 32 11.74 -3.35 -12.03
N ALA A 33 10.44 -3.58 -12.17
CA ALA A 33 9.43 -2.93 -11.34
C ALA A 33 9.53 -3.34 -9.87
N LEU A 34 9.83 -4.61 -9.56
CA LEU A 34 10.06 -5.08 -8.18
C LEU A 34 11.22 -4.37 -7.48
N GLU A 35 12.24 -3.95 -8.24
CA GLU A 35 13.38 -3.22 -7.72
C GLU A 35 13.14 -1.70 -7.67
N ASN A 36 12.43 -1.15 -8.66
CA ASN A 36 12.39 0.29 -8.89
C ASN A 36 11.06 0.95 -8.51
N ASP A 37 9.92 0.22 -8.40
CA ASP A 37 8.63 0.85 -8.12
C ASP A 37 8.62 1.59 -6.77
N PRO A 38 8.40 2.92 -6.79
CA PRO A 38 8.39 3.73 -5.56
C PRO A 38 7.25 3.33 -4.60
N THR A 39 6.11 2.88 -5.13
CA THR A 39 4.93 2.50 -4.34
C THR A 39 5.24 1.26 -3.50
N LEU A 40 5.85 0.24 -4.09
CA LEU A 40 6.28 -0.95 -3.36
C LEU A 40 7.37 -0.63 -2.34
N ARG A 41 8.35 0.21 -2.69
CA ARG A 41 9.40 0.65 -1.76
C ARG A 41 8.82 1.42 -0.58
N GLN A 42 7.84 2.31 -0.82
CA GLN A 42 7.10 3.00 0.23
C GLN A 42 6.35 2.00 1.13
N ALA A 43 5.65 1.01 0.55
CA ALA A 43 4.94 -0.01 1.30
C ALA A 43 5.89 -0.84 2.19
N LYS A 44 7.05 -1.25 1.66
CA LYS A 44 8.11 -1.94 2.43
C LYS A 44 8.63 -1.09 3.58
N ALA A 45 8.93 0.18 3.34
CA ALA A 45 9.38 1.11 4.39
C ALA A 45 8.30 1.31 5.47
N SER A 46 7.04 1.44 5.07
CA SER A 46 5.90 1.58 5.99
C SER A 46 5.69 0.31 6.84
N TYR A 47 5.85 -0.87 6.24
CA TYR A 47 5.82 -2.13 6.96
C TYR A 47 6.95 -2.22 7.99
N LEU A 48 8.19 -1.89 7.61
CA LEU A 48 9.34 -1.91 8.53
C LEU A 48 9.16 -0.93 9.69
N ALA A 49 8.63 0.27 9.43
CA ALA A 49 8.31 1.24 10.47
C ALA A 49 7.23 0.71 11.44
N ASN A 50 6.22 0.02 10.92
CA ASN A 50 5.19 -0.62 11.74
C ASN A 50 5.76 -1.82 12.53
N HIS A 51 6.63 -2.62 11.93
CA HIS A 51 7.30 -3.75 12.56
C HIS A 51 8.07 -3.32 13.84
N GLU A 52 8.71 -2.14 13.82
CA GLU A 52 9.39 -1.58 14.99
C GLU A 52 8.45 -1.28 16.15
N THR A 53 7.15 -1.13 15.93
CA THR A 53 6.16 -0.94 17.01
C THR A 53 6.09 -2.16 17.94
N VAL A 54 6.43 -3.35 17.44
CA VAL A 54 6.53 -4.58 18.25
C VAL A 54 7.69 -4.46 19.23
N ALA A 55 8.86 -3.99 18.76
CA ALA A 55 10.03 -3.75 19.62
C ALA A 55 9.74 -2.65 20.65
N GLN A 56 9.10 -1.55 20.23
CA GLN A 56 8.66 -0.47 21.10
C GLN A 56 7.68 -0.97 22.17
N SER A 57 6.68 -1.76 21.80
CA SER A 57 5.72 -2.32 22.76
C SER A 57 6.38 -3.33 23.71
N ARG A 58 7.37 -4.10 23.22
CA ARG A 58 8.16 -5.01 24.04
C ARG A 58 9.02 -4.26 25.05
N SER A 59 9.53 -3.07 24.73
CA SER A 59 10.37 -2.29 25.63
C SER A 59 9.67 -1.94 26.95
N SER A 60 8.34 -1.81 26.94
CA SER A 60 7.55 -1.60 28.17
C SER A 60 7.53 -2.81 29.13
N LEU A 61 8.01 -3.98 28.68
CA LEU A 61 8.17 -5.21 29.46
C LEU A 61 9.63 -5.44 29.91
N LEU A 62 10.56 -4.63 29.42
CA LEU A 62 12.00 -4.76 29.69
C LEU A 62 12.48 -3.67 30.67
N PRO A 63 13.61 -3.89 31.38
CA PRO A 63 14.19 -2.84 32.20
C PRO A 63 14.68 -1.67 31.36
N SER A 64 14.43 -0.46 31.88
CA SER A 64 14.99 0.77 31.30
C SER A 64 16.03 1.36 32.25
N PHE A 65 17.14 1.80 31.70
CA PHE A 65 18.21 2.48 32.41
C PHE A 65 18.33 3.90 31.89
N GLY A 66 18.44 4.85 32.81
CA GLY A 66 18.65 6.26 32.46
C GLY A 66 19.75 6.87 33.31
N LEU A 67 20.66 7.62 32.68
CA LEU A 67 21.62 8.49 33.38
C LEU A 67 21.06 9.91 33.37
N THR A 68 20.99 10.51 34.57
CA THR A 68 20.62 11.91 34.76
C THR A 68 21.75 12.68 35.39
N ALA A 69 22.06 13.87 34.90
CA ALA A 69 22.96 14.81 35.55
C ALA A 69 22.28 16.18 35.54
N ARG A 70 22.25 16.82 36.69
CA ARG A 70 21.58 18.10 36.88
C ARG A 70 22.45 19.04 37.66
N THR A 71 22.48 20.29 37.25
CA THR A 71 23.02 21.42 38.02
C THR A 71 21.88 22.40 38.25
N THR A 72 21.57 22.68 39.51
CA THR A 72 20.50 23.61 39.88
C THR A 72 21.08 24.75 40.67
N ARG A 73 20.86 25.98 40.23
CA ARG A 73 21.17 27.19 41.01
C ARG A 73 19.92 27.63 41.75
N LEU A 74 19.97 27.57 43.08
CA LEU A 74 18.91 28.07 43.95
C LEU A 74 19.27 29.47 44.42
N THR A 75 18.43 30.45 44.15
CA THR A 75 18.51 31.78 44.71
C THR A 75 17.31 32.00 45.61
N SER A 76 17.53 32.50 46.83
CA SER A 76 16.44 32.86 47.73
C SER A 76 16.39 34.36 47.84
N GLY A 77 15.22 34.96 47.71
CA GLY A 77 14.97 36.35 48.05
C GLY A 77 15.04 36.58 49.59
N PRO A 78 14.90 37.81 50.05
CA PRO A 78 14.84 38.12 51.45
C PRO A 78 13.72 37.32 52.12
N THR A 79 14.03 36.66 53.23
CA THR A 79 13.06 35.90 54.06
C THR A 79 12.57 36.75 55.21
N ASP A 80 11.26 36.68 55.47
CA ASP A 80 10.69 37.24 56.68
C ASP A 80 11.27 36.57 57.93
N SER A 81 11.15 37.23 59.04
CA SER A 81 11.68 36.75 60.33
C SER A 81 11.32 35.32 60.65
N ILE A 82 12.33 34.46 60.92
CA ILE A 82 12.12 33.08 61.33
C ILE A 82 12.05 33.04 62.88
N TYR A 83 10.96 32.51 63.39
CA TYR A 83 10.74 32.31 64.84
C TYR A 83 10.77 30.80 65.14
N VAL A 84 11.48 30.44 66.23
CA VAL A 84 11.45 29.10 66.80
C VAL A 84 10.98 29.17 68.22
N ASN A 85 10.31 28.14 68.71
CA ASN A 85 9.92 28.02 70.07
C ASN A 85 11.11 27.42 70.88
N VAL A 86 11.75 28.23 71.68
CA VAL A 86 12.89 27.81 72.55
C VAL A 86 12.42 27.72 73.99
N PRO A 87 12.70 26.64 74.73
CA PRO A 87 12.38 26.60 76.15
C PRO A 87 13.13 27.67 76.91
N ASN A 88 12.42 28.45 77.72
CA ASN A 88 13.05 29.39 78.64
C ASN A 88 13.82 28.58 79.67
N PRO A 89 15.14 28.85 79.85
CA PRO A 89 15.97 28.04 80.73
C PRO A 89 15.60 28.16 82.26
N ILE A 90 14.78 29.14 82.65
CA ILE A 90 14.35 29.37 83.99
C ILE A 90 12.94 28.82 84.23
N THR A 91 12.01 29.01 83.33
CA THR A 91 10.58 28.65 83.57
C THR A 91 10.15 27.37 82.81
N GLY A 92 10.94 26.88 81.90
CA GLY A 92 10.60 25.74 80.99
C GLY A 92 9.53 26.03 79.92
N GLU A 93 8.95 27.23 79.93
CA GLU A 93 7.94 27.60 78.90
C GLU A 93 8.58 27.83 77.55
N LEU A 94 7.87 27.42 76.51
CA LEU A 94 8.30 27.64 75.13
C LEU A 94 8.08 29.11 74.74
N VAL A 95 9.18 29.87 74.62
CA VAL A 95 9.16 31.26 74.18
C VAL A 95 9.46 31.33 72.72
N ARG A 96 8.56 31.99 71.92
CA ARG A 96 8.75 32.23 70.53
C ARG A 96 9.89 33.25 70.33
N THR A 97 11.07 32.75 69.99
CA THR A 97 12.27 33.55 69.84
C THR A 97 12.59 33.74 68.36
N LYS A 98 12.87 34.99 68.01
CA LYS A 98 13.29 35.34 66.63
C LYS A 98 14.73 34.85 66.43
N VAL A 99 14.92 33.89 65.53
CA VAL A 99 16.23 33.26 65.29
C VAL A 99 16.96 33.89 64.10
N ALA A 100 16.24 34.44 63.14
CA ALA A 100 16.83 35.11 62.04
C ALA A 100 15.91 36.24 61.48
N ASP A 101 16.51 37.36 61.19
CA ASP A 101 15.92 38.49 60.50
C ASP A 101 16.89 38.86 59.41
N ASP A 102 16.79 38.11 58.30
CA ASP A 102 17.76 38.29 57.21
C ASP A 102 17.03 38.81 55.99
N HIS A 103 17.07 40.11 55.84
CA HIS A 103 16.56 40.83 54.67
C HIS A 103 17.60 40.85 53.53
N SER A 104 18.73 40.16 53.69
CA SER A 104 19.78 40.09 52.69
C SER A 104 19.44 39.06 51.61
N PHE A 105 19.75 39.45 50.35
CA PHE A 105 19.70 38.55 49.22
C PHE A 105 20.77 37.47 49.40
N ARG A 106 20.37 36.23 49.59
CA ARG A 106 21.32 35.10 49.70
C ARG A 106 21.95 34.81 48.35
N PRO A 107 23.28 34.76 48.21
CA PRO A 107 23.93 34.37 46.98
C PRO A 107 23.45 32.96 46.59
N GLY A 108 23.12 32.81 45.28
CA GLY A 108 22.64 31.56 44.76
C GLY A 108 23.60 30.39 45.05
N VAL A 109 23.07 29.30 45.52
CA VAL A 109 23.82 28.06 45.77
C VAL A 109 23.63 27.12 44.60
N ASN A 110 24.69 26.44 44.19
CA ASN A 110 24.67 25.44 43.12
C ASN A 110 24.60 24.05 43.73
N ASN A 111 23.58 23.30 43.36
CA ASN A 111 23.48 21.89 43.65
C ASN A 111 23.81 21.08 42.41
N HIS A 112 24.56 20.02 42.56
CA HIS A 112 24.92 19.12 41.46
C HIS A 112 24.48 17.72 41.82
N ASP A 113 23.76 17.09 40.94
CA ASP A 113 23.36 15.69 41.11
C ASP A 113 23.58 14.91 39.82
N TRP A 114 24.03 13.70 39.94
CA TRP A 114 23.99 12.74 38.87
C TRP A 114 23.58 11.38 39.41
N GLY A 115 22.97 10.56 38.58
CA GLY A 115 22.55 9.23 39.01
C GLY A 115 22.07 8.37 37.85
N ILE A 116 22.16 7.07 38.08
CA ILE A 116 21.62 6.02 37.17
C ILE A 116 20.33 5.52 37.84
N GLY A 117 19.26 5.58 37.06
CA GLY A 117 17.95 5.03 37.40
C GLY A 117 17.67 3.75 36.62
N LEU A 118 17.10 2.76 37.28
CA LEU A 118 16.51 1.54 36.71
C LEU A 118 15.00 1.59 36.94
N ASN A 119 14.22 1.32 35.90
CA ASN A 119 12.79 1.08 36.03
C ASN A 119 12.42 -0.19 35.27
N GLN A 120 11.69 -1.10 35.96
CA GLN A 120 11.22 -2.36 35.40
C GLN A 120 9.80 -2.64 35.84
N SER A 121 8.89 -2.78 34.92
CA SER A 121 7.55 -3.29 35.21
C SER A 121 7.62 -4.82 35.34
N LEU A 122 7.44 -5.35 36.52
CA LEU A 122 7.50 -6.79 36.79
C LEU A 122 6.18 -7.48 36.47
N VAL A 123 5.05 -6.84 36.83
CA VAL A 123 3.71 -7.34 36.55
C VAL A 123 2.86 -6.18 36.03
N ASN A 124 2.57 -6.21 34.75
CA ASN A 124 1.64 -5.27 34.11
C ASN A 124 0.94 -5.97 32.93
N LEU A 125 -0.26 -6.46 33.18
CA LEU A 125 -1.04 -7.19 32.19
C LEU A 125 -1.46 -6.29 31.02
N SER A 126 -1.66 -5.00 31.25
CA SER A 126 -2.00 -4.04 30.17
C SER A 126 -0.84 -3.94 29.16
N ASN A 127 0.40 -3.80 29.64
CA ASN A 127 1.59 -3.81 28.76
C ASN A 127 1.74 -5.12 27.99
N TRP A 128 1.47 -6.25 28.63
CA TRP A 128 1.51 -7.55 27.96
C TRP A 128 0.50 -7.66 26.83
N TYR A 129 -0.74 -7.23 27.05
CA TYR A 129 -1.76 -7.25 25.99
C TYR A 129 -1.53 -6.18 24.94
N ASN A 130 -0.97 -5.02 25.26
CA ASN A 130 -0.51 -4.03 24.28
C ASN A 130 0.57 -4.61 23.36
N PHE A 131 1.54 -5.36 23.91
CA PHE A 131 2.54 -6.07 23.11
C PHE A 131 1.90 -7.12 22.18
N ARG A 132 0.88 -7.86 22.65
CA ARG A 132 0.14 -8.80 21.80
C ARG A 132 -0.67 -8.11 20.73
N SER A 133 -1.26 -6.95 21.04
CA SER A 133 -1.95 -6.12 20.04
C SER A 133 -0.99 -5.63 18.95
N ALA A 134 0.20 -5.14 19.34
CA ALA A 134 1.23 -4.73 18.39
C ALA A 134 1.68 -5.88 17.47
N LYS A 135 1.83 -7.11 18.00
CA LYS A 135 2.14 -8.30 17.18
C LYS A 135 1.04 -8.64 16.17
N ALA A 136 -0.22 -8.52 16.57
CA ALA A 136 -1.33 -8.73 15.65
C ALA A 136 -1.40 -7.63 14.58
N SER A 137 -1.14 -6.37 14.95
CA SER A 137 -1.04 -5.26 13.99
C SER A 137 0.13 -5.44 13.01
N ASP A 138 1.26 -5.97 13.45
CA ASP A 138 2.41 -6.31 12.59
C ASP A 138 2.04 -7.40 11.58
N GLN A 139 1.30 -8.43 12.00
CA GLN A 139 0.79 -9.46 11.08
C GLN A 139 -0.18 -8.89 10.04
N ALA A 140 -1.04 -7.94 10.44
CA ALA A 140 -1.90 -7.22 9.49
C ALA A 140 -1.09 -6.40 8.48
N ALA A 141 -0.03 -5.70 8.96
CA ALA A 141 0.85 -4.94 8.09
C ALA A 141 1.64 -5.84 7.12
N ALA A 142 2.06 -7.03 7.54
CA ALA A 142 2.69 -8.02 6.67
C ALA A 142 1.74 -8.54 5.58
N ALA A 143 0.47 -8.79 5.91
CA ALA A 143 -0.55 -9.17 4.93
C ALA A 143 -0.82 -8.04 3.93
N ASN A 144 -0.85 -6.79 4.39
CA ASN A 144 -0.99 -5.62 3.52
C ASN A 144 0.22 -5.45 2.59
N LEU A 145 1.45 -5.70 3.05
CA LEU A 145 2.63 -5.67 2.18
C LEU A 145 2.54 -6.73 1.08
N ALA A 146 2.16 -7.96 1.44
CA ALA A 146 1.97 -9.03 0.46
C ALA A 146 0.88 -8.69 -0.56
N ALA A 147 -0.20 -8.00 -0.14
CA ALA A 147 -1.22 -7.48 -1.06
C ALA A 147 -0.66 -6.42 -2.01
N GLN A 148 0.25 -5.55 -1.56
CA GLN A 148 0.93 -4.57 -2.42
C GLN A 148 1.90 -5.24 -3.42
N GLU A 149 2.51 -6.37 -3.06
CA GLU A 149 3.33 -7.17 -3.99
C GLU A 149 2.46 -7.80 -5.10
N GLN A 150 1.29 -8.34 -4.76
CA GLN A 150 0.31 -8.81 -5.77
C GLN A 150 -0.24 -7.66 -6.62
N ASP A 151 -0.50 -6.49 -6.02
CA ASP A 151 -0.94 -5.30 -6.74
C ASP A 151 0.12 -4.83 -7.75
N LEU A 152 1.41 -4.88 -7.41
CA LEU A 152 2.46 -4.56 -8.35
C LEU A 152 2.48 -5.51 -9.55
N ILE A 153 2.34 -6.82 -9.34
CA ILE A 153 2.22 -7.81 -10.44
C ILE A 153 1.09 -7.39 -11.38
N MET A 154 -0.08 -7.05 -10.81
CA MET A 154 -1.24 -6.63 -11.60
C MET A 154 -0.99 -5.32 -12.35
N ARG A 155 -0.44 -4.29 -11.69
CA ARG A 155 -0.13 -3.00 -12.32
C ARG A 155 0.86 -3.13 -13.48
N VAL A 156 1.89 -3.94 -13.29
CA VAL A 156 2.88 -4.21 -14.36
C VAL A 156 2.23 -4.94 -15.52
N SER A 157 1.47 -6.00 -15.25
CA SER A 157 0.74 -6.73 -16.30
C SER A 157 -0.24 -5.83 -17.05
N MET A 158 -1.01 -4.99 -16.33
CA MET A 158 -1.93 -4.03 -16.97
C MET A 158 -1.17 -3.04 -17.85
N ALA A 159 -0.08 -2.44 -17.37
CA ALA A 159 0.69 -1.47 -18.15
C ALA A 159 1.31 -2.12 -19.40
N TYR A 160 1.84 -3.35 -19.27
CA TYR A 160 2.40 -4.11 -20.37
C TYR A 160 1.34 -4.41 -21.45
N PHE A 161 0.23 -5.01 -21.06
CA PHE A 161 -0.85 -5.36 -22.00
C PHE A 161 -1.58 -4.12 -22.54
N ASP A 162 -1.59 -3.00 -21.83
CA ASP A 162 -2.08 -1.72 -22.35
C ASP A 162 -1.18 -1.16 -23.47
N VAL A 163 0.15 -1.35 -23.39
CA VAL A 163 1.05 -1.02 -24.49
C VAL A 163 0.77 -1.92 -25.69
N LEU A 164 0.67 -3.25 -25.50
CA LEU A 164 0.37 -4.19 -26.59
C LEU A 164 -0.97 -3.88 -27.27
N ARG A 165 -2.00 -3.59 -26.46
CA ARG A 165 -3.30 -3.13 -26.97
C ARG A 165 -3.16 -1.88 -27.82
N ALA A 166 -2.42 -0.88 -27.35
CA ALA A 166 -2.24 0.37 -28.08
C ALA A 166 -1.45 0.17 -29.38
N GLN A 167 -0.49 -0.76 -29.41
CA GLN A 167 0.25 -1.14 -30.63
C GLN A 167 -0.68 -1.82 -31.66
N GLU A 168 -1.46 -2.83 -31.25
CA GLU A 168 -2.37 -3.56 -32.14
C GLU A 168 -3.47 -2.63 -32.71
N LEU A 169 -3.97 -1.71 -31.88
CA LEU A 169 -4.91 -0.68 -32.34
C LEU A 169 -4.27 0.33 -33.30
N LEU A 170 -3.01 0.71 -33.08
CA LEU A 170 -2.27 1.58 -34.00
C LEU A 170 -2.05 0.90 -35.33
N GLU A 171 -1.66 -0.36 -35.36
CA GLU A 171 -1.50 -1.14 -36.57
C GLU A 171 -2.82 -1.22 -37.36
N THR A 172 -3.93 -1.51 -36.68
CA THR A 172 -5.27 -1.53 -37.31
C THR A 172 -5.65 -0.17 -37.88
N ASN A 173 -5.35 0.94 -37.19
CA ASN A 173 -5.65 2.29 -37.66
C ASN A 173 -4.75 2.68 -38.85
N LEU A 174 -3.49 2.25 -38.89
CA LEU A 174 -2.60 2.46 -40.06
C LEU A 174 -3.10 1.72 -41.27
N GLN A 175 -3.60 0.49 -41.12
CA GLN A 175 -4.21 -0.28 -42.22
C GLN A 175 -5.51 0.38 -42.72
N GLU A 176 -6.33 0.93 -41.81
CA GLU A 176 -7.54 1.69 -42.14
C GLU A 176 -7.19 2.98 -42.93
N GLU A 177 -6.18 3.74 -42.49
CA GLU A 177 -5.69 4.96 -43.14
C GLU A 177 -5.17 4.65 -44.54
N GLU A 178 -4.36 3.60 -44.74
CA GLU A 178 -3.84 3.17 -46.03
C GLU A 178 -4.96 2.75 -46.97
N ALA A 179 -5.95 1.99 -46.46
CA ALA A 179 -7.11 1.58 -47.26
C ALA A 179 -7.98 2.78 -47.65
N ALA A 180 -8.16 3.77 -46.76
CA ALA A 180 -8.89 5.00 -47.07
C ALA A 180 -8.16 5.88 -48.07
N LEU A 181 -6.82 6.00 -47.97
CA LEU A 181 -6.00 6.71 -48.96
C LEU A 181 -6.09 6.08 -50.35
N THR A 182 -5.98 4.75 -50.42
CA THR A 182 -6.12 3.99 -51.66
C THR A 182 -7.50 4.22 -52.30
N SER A 183 -8.56 4.19 -51.47
CA SER A 183 -9.93 4.48 -51.94
C SER A 183 -10.08 5.91 -52.48
N LEU A 184 -9.52 6.90 -51.80
CA LEU A 184 -9.51 8.29 -52.28
C LEU A 184 -8.81 8.43 -53.62
N GLN A 185 -7.62 7.85 -53.78
CA GLN A 185 -6.84 7.90 -55.02
C GLN A 185 -7.61 7.25 -56.19
N GLN A 186 -8.23 6.09 -55.95
CA GLN A 186 -9.07 5.41 -56.94
C GLN A 186 -10.29 6.26 -57.33
N THR A 187 -10.95 6.87 -56.36
CA THR A 187 -12.14 7.72 -56.61
C THR A 187 -11.75 8.98 -57.37
N GLN A 188 -10.61 9.61 -57.08
CA GLN A 188 -10.06 10.74 -57.83
C GLN A 188 -9.76 10.36 -59.29
N GLN A 189 -9.16 9.19 -59.55
CA GLN A 189 -8.89 8.71 -60.90
C GLN A 189 -10.18 8.46 -61.71
N ARG A 190 -11.22 7.90 -61.06
CA ARG A 190 -12.52 7.64 -61.69
C ARG A 190 -13.30 8.94 -61.96
N GLU A 191 -13.19 9.96 -61.11
CA GLU A 191 -13.76 11.29 -61.30
C GLU A 191 -13.08 12.00 -62.48
N ALA A 192 -11.74 11.95 -62.58
CA ALA A 192 -10.98 12.57 -63.69
C ALA A 192 -11.37 12.08 -65.05
N VAL A 193 -11.93 10.84 -65.16
CA VAL A 193 -12.48 10.27 -66.42
C VAL A 193 -14.02 10.33 -66.50
N GLY A 194 -14.65 11.01 -65.51
CA GLY A 194 -16.11 11.26 -65.48
C GLY A 194 -16.96 10.05 -65.07
N LEU A 195 -16.41 9.05 -64.44
CA LEU A 195 -17.13 7.82 -64.00
C LEU A 195 -17.84 7.97 -62.65
N VAL A 196 -17.46 8.94 -61.81
CA VAL A 196 -18.08 9.23 -60.51
C VAL A 196 -18.24 10.74 -60.32
N ALA A 197 -19.08 11.16 -59.39
CA ALA A 197 -19.30 12.57 -59.09
C ALA A 197 -18.19 13.15 -58.19
N ILE A 198 -17.96 14.45 -58.25
CA ILE A 198 -17.00 15.15 -57.35
C ILE A 198 -17.38 15.02 -55.87
N THR A 199 -18.65 14.81 -55.54
CA THR A 199 -19.15 14.52 -54.19
C THR A 199 -18.53 13.25 -53.62
N ASP A 200 -18.36 12.21 -54.45
CA ASP A 200 -17.76 10.94 -54.04
C ASP A 200 -16.28 11.11 -53.68
N VAL A 201 -15.58 12.05 -54.36
CA VAL A 201 -14.20 12.42 -53.98
C VAL A 201 -14.16 13.12 -52.61
N TYR A 202 -15.13 14.02 -52.35
CA TYR A 202 -15.20 14.70 -51.06
C TYR A 202 -15.55 13.73 -49.93
N ASP A 203 -16.42 12.75 -50.14
CA ASP A 203 -16.74 11.71 -49.17
C ASP A 203 -15.53 10.81 -48.91
N ALA A 204 -14.78 10.40 -49.93
CA ALA A 204 -13.54 9.63 -49.77
C ALA A 204 -12.44 10.44 -49.06
N GLN A 205 -12.32 11.75 -49.36
CA GLN A 205 -11.40 12.64 -48.68
C GLN A 205 -11.73 12.77 -47.19
N ALA A 206 -13.01 12.96 -46.84
CA ALA A 206 -13.46 13.06 -45.48
C ALA A 206 -13.18 11.76 -44.69
N ALA A 207 -13.38 10.59 -45.31
CA ALA A 207 -13.04 9.29 -44.71
C ALA A 207 -11.54 9.14 -44.46
N TYR A 208 -10.68 9.52 -45.42
CA TYR A 208 -9.24 9.52 -45.23
C TYR A 208 -8.78 10.47 -44.12
N ASP A 209 -9.29 11.70 -44.09
CA ASP A 209 -8.93 12.69 -43.08
C ASP A 209 -9.35 12.21 -41.67
N LEU A 210 -10.49 11.52 -41.55
CA LEU A 210 -10.93 10.91 -40.29
C LEU A 210 -10.00 9.75 -39.86
N ALA A 211 -9.68 8.82 -40.77
CA ALA A 211 -8.77 7.72 -40.50
C ALA A 211 -7.39 8.21 -40.06
N ARG A 212 -6.83 9.20 -40.75
CA ARG A 212 -5.57 9.83 -40.43
C ARG A 212 -5.59 10.49 -39.04
N ASN A 213 -6.68 11.17 -38.73
CA ASN A 213 -6.84 11.78 -37.37
C ASN A 213 -6.84 10.69 -36.28
N THR A 214 -7.53 9.57 -36.49
CA THR A 214 -7.53 8.45 -35.51
C THR A 214 -6.16 7.82 -35.36
N THR A 215 -5.38 7.69 -36.45
CA THR A 215 -3.99 7.22 -36.40
C THR A 215 -3.10 8.13 -35.56
N ILE A 216 -3.19 9.47 -35.76
CA ILE A 216 -2.40 10.44 -34.99
C ILE A 216 -2.73 10.36 -33.50
N LEU A 217 -4.01 10.28 -33.14
CA LEU A 217 -4.44 10.15 -31.75
C LEU A 217 -3.96 8.83 -31.13
N GLN A 218 -3.98 7.73 -31.89
CA GLN A 218 -3.52 6.44 -31.39
C GLN A 218 -1.99 6.39 -31.18
N GLN A 219 -1.22 7.10 -32.01
CA GLN A 219 0.22 7.27 -31.79
C GLN A 219 0.52 7.96 -30.46
N ASP A 220 -0.22 9.02 -30.11
CA ASP A 220 -0.09 9.72 -28.82
C ASP A 220 -0.49 8.80 -27.66
N ILE A 221 -1.58 8.02 -27.81
CA ILE A 221 -1.99 7.03 -26.79
C ILE A 221 -0.90 5.98 -26.57
N LEU A 222 -0.31 5.44 -27.62
CA LEU A 222 0.78 4.47 -27.52
C LEU A 222 1.96 5.04 -26.76
N GLN A 223 2.37 6.27 -27.08
CA GLN A 223 3.45 6.95 -26.38
C GLN A 223 3.13 7.10 -24.88
N ALA A 224 1.90 7.51 -24.54
CA ALA A 224 1.48 7.65 -23.16
C ALA A 224 1.46 6.30 -22.40
N ARG A 225 1.18 5.17 -23.09
CA ARG A 225 1.25 3.82 -22.49
C ARG A 225 2.69 3.39 -22.20
N TYR A 226 3.64 3.70 -23.09
CA TYR A 226 5.06 3.49 -22.81
C TYR A 226 5.55 4.31 -21.63
N GLU A 227 5.16 5.58 -21.53
CA GLU A 227 5.50 6.43 -20.39
C GLU A 227 4.92 5.91 -19.05
N ALA A 228 3.71 5.32 -19.10
CA ALA A 228 3.11 4.68 -17.92
C ALA A 228 3.90 3.43 -17.49
N LEU A 229 4.42 2.65 -18.43
CA LEU A 229 5.29 1.50 -18.16
C LEU A 229 6.66 1.95 -17.60
N GLU A 230 7.25 2.98 -18.19
CA GLU A 230 8.47 3.60 -17.69
C GLU A 230 8.33 4.12 -16.25
N ALA A 231 7.18 4.70 -15.90
CA ALA A 231 6.92 5.17 -14.54
C ALA A 231 6.95 4.05 -13.48
N LEU A 232 6.65 2.79 -13.85
CA LEU A 232 6.72 1.63 -12.96
C LEU A 232 8.13 1.05 -12.83
N THR A 233 8.88 1.04 -13.94
CA THR A 233 10.21 0.40 -14.03
C THR A 233 11.36 1.38 -13.79
N GLY A 234 11.12 2.68 -14.00
CA GLY A 234 12.11 3.75 -13.92
C GLY A 234 13.05 3.84 -15.13
N GLN A 235 12.76 3.12 -16.22
CA GLN A 235 13.52 3.19 -17.46
C GLN A 235 12.61 3.03 -18.68
N ALA A 236 13.05 3.58 -19.82
CA ALA A 236 12.31 3.49 -21.08
C ALA A 236 12.46 2.08 -21.71
N HIS A 237 11.37 1.59 -22.29
CA HIS A 237 11.28 0.31 -22.99
C HIS A 237 10.94 0.59 -24.46
N PRO A 238 11.94 0.66 -25.35
CA PRO A 238 11.69 1.04 -26.76
C PRO A 238 10.88 -0.01 -27.52
N GLU A 239 11.03 -1.27 -27.17
CA GLU A 239 10.34 -2.40 -27.78
C GLU A 239 9.98 -3.41 -26.71
N ILE A 240 8.80 -4.02 -26.81
CA ILE A 240 8.34 -5.09 -25.94
C ILE A 240 7.84 -6.27 -26.78
N GLU A 241 7.88 -7.46 -26.21
CA GLU A 241 7.36 -8.65 -26.88
C GLU A 241 5.84 -8.62 -27.03
N ILE A 242 5.32 -9.16 -28.14
CA ILE A 242 3.90 -9.14 -28.48
C ILE A 242 3.21 -10.46 -28.11
N LEU A 243 1.91 -10.40 -27.83
CA LEU A 243 1.09 -11.59 -27.56
C LEU A 243 0.86 -12.38 -28.84
N ARG A 244 1.12 -13.68 -28.79
CA ARG A 244 0.89 -14.59 -29.92
C ARG A 244 -0.60 -14.67 -30.27
N GLU A 245 -0.88 -14.85 -31.55
CA GLU A 245 -2.27 -14.96 -32.05
C GLU A 245 -2.97 -16.24 -31.59
N ASP A 246 -2.18 -17.33 -31.38
CA ASP A 246 -2.67 -18.65 -30.93
C ASP A 246 -2.78 -18.78 -29.40
N PHE A 247 -2.76 -17.65 -28.68
CA PHE A 247 -2.99 -17.63 -27.24
C PHE A 247 -4.34 -18.30 -26.90
N PRO A 248 -4.35 -19.30 -25.98
CA PRO A 248 -5.54 -20.10 -25.69
C PRO A 248 -6.59 -19.28 -24.94
N ILE A 249 -7.78 -19.21 -25.49
CA ILE A 249 -8.94 -18.60 -24.85
C ILE A 249 -9.84 -19.75 -24.37
N ILE A 250 -9.79 -20.03 -23.07
CA ILE A 250 -10.47 -21.15 -22.44
C ILE A 250 -11.34 -20.68 -21.26
N GLU A 251 -12.39 -21.41 -20.97
CA GLU A 251 -13.20 -21.15 -19.79
C GLU A 251 -12.38 -21.33 -18.51
N VAL A 252 -12.79 -20.62 -17.43
CA VAL A 252 -12.14 -20.72 -16.12
C VAL A 252 -12.25 -22.15 -15.60
N ASP A 253 -11.12 -22.72 -15.23
CA ASP A 253 -11.10 -24.04 -14.59
C ASP A 253 -11.73 -23.99 -13.18
N GLY A 254 -12.53 -24.98 -12.86
CA GLY A 254 -13.24 -25.09 -11.60
C GLY A 254 -14.57 -24.31 -11.55
N THR A 255 -15.30 -24.55 -10.48
CA THR A 255 -16.61 -23.93 -10.23
C THR A 255 -16.50 -22.61 -9.47
N LEU A 256 -17.50 -21.74 -9.58
CA LEU A 256 -17.59 -20.50 -8.80
C LEU A 256 -17.41 -20.78 -7.29
N ARG A 257 -17.96 -21.87 -6.77
CA ARG A 257 -17.87 -22.22 -5.36
C ARG A 257 -16.43 -22.56 -4.93
N GLU A 258 -15.68 -23.21 -5.77
CA GLU A 258 -14.26 -23.51 -5.51
C GLU A 258 -13.45 -22.21 -5.46
N TRP A 259 -13.69 -21.27 -6.37
CA TRP A 259 -13.06 -19.96 -6.35
C TRP A 259 -13.46 -19.12 -5.13
N GLU A 260 -14.73 -19.19 -4.69
CA GLU A 260 -15.17 -18.53 -3.46
C GLU A 260 -14.43 -19.10 -2.23
N MET A 261 -14.27 -20.44 -2.15
CA MET A 261 -13.52 -21.08 -1.05
C MET A 261 -12.03 -20.69 -1.08
N GLN A 262 -11.40 -20.73 -2.26
CA GLN A 262 -10.02 -20.28 -2.40
C GLN A 262 -9.83 -18.83 -1.98
N ALA A 263 -10.76 -17.95 -2.36
CA ALA A 263 -10.72 -16.55 -1.99
C ALA A 263 -10.87 -16.33 -0.47
N ASP A 264 -11.77 -17.04 0.19
CA ASP A 264 -11.93 -16.93 1.66
C ASP A 264 -10.67 -17.38 2.42
N ASP A 265 -9.97 -18.40 1.91
CA ASP A 265 -8.78 -18.96 2.54
C ASP A 265 -7.49 -18.18 2.26
N ASN A 266 -7.36 -17.53 1.11
CA ASN A 266 -6.09 -16.98 0.64
C ASN A 266 -6.08 -15.44 0.48
N ASN A 267 -7.25 -14.78 0.50
CA ASN A 267 -7.30 -13.34 0.25
C ASN A 267 -6.60 -12.54 1.35
N LEU A 268 -5.60 -11.76 0.94
CA LEU A 268 -4.73 -11.00 1.84
C LEU A 268 -5.46 -9.86 2.57
N ALA A 269 -6.49 -9.27 1.96
CA ALA A 269 -7.29 -8.23 2.61
C ALA A 269 -8.15 -8.80 3.76
N VAL A 270 -8.71 -10.01 3.59
CA VAL A 270 -9.41 -10.73 4.66
C VAL A 270 -8.44 -11.09 5.77
N ALA A 271 -7.27 -11.64 5.45
CA ALA A 271 -6.24 -11.97 6.43
C ALA A 271 -5.81 -10.73 7.24
N ALA A 272 -5.58 -9.59 6.59
CA ALA A 272 -5.26 -8.33 7.26
C ALA A 272 -6.41 -7.88 8.20
N ALA A 273 -7.66 -7.99 7.76
CA ALA A 273 -8.82 -7.64 8.58
C ALA A 273 -8.98 -8.57 9.80
N GLU A 274 -8.67 -9.87 9.67
CA GLU A 274 -8.67 -10.83 10.78
C GLU A 274 -7.59 -10.51 11.81
N PHE A 275 -6.38 -10.17 11.38
CA PHE A 275 -5.32 -9.72 12.29
C PHE A 275 -5.66 -8.39 12.97
N ASN A 276 -6.28 -7.45 12.27
CA ASN A 276 -6.77 -6.19 12.87
C ASN A 276 -7.86 -6.43 13.91
N LEU A 277 -8.74 -7.41 13.68
CA LEU A 277 -9.72 -7.85 14.67
C LEU A 277 -9.04 -8.45 15.91
N ASP A 278 -7.97 -9.26 15.73
CA ASP A 278 -7.22 -9.81 16.89
C ASP A 278 -6.49 -8.68 17.63
N ALA A 279 -5.88 -7.74 16.94
CA ALA A 279 -5.27 -6.55 17.55
C ALA A 279 -6.27 -5.79 18.44
N SER A 280 -7.49 -5.57 17.94
CA SER A 280 -8.57 -4.92 18.68
C SER A 280 -9.04 -5.74 19.90
N ARG A 281 -9.07 -7.08 19.77
CA ARG A 281 -9.37 -7.99 20.91
C ARG A 281 -8.30 -7.89 22.00
N GLN A 282 -7.02 -7.84 21.62
CA GLN A 282 -5.91 -7.71 22.56
C GLN A 282 -5.92 -6.32 23.22
N ASN A 283 -6.21 -5.26 22.45
CA ASN A 283 -6.38 -3.91 23.01
C ASN A 283 -7.51 -3.85 24.04
N LEU A 284 -8.66 -4.46 23.77
CA LEU A 284 -9.74 -4.55 24.77
C LEU A 284 -9.28 -5.27 26.05
N LYS A 285 -8.51 -6.37 25.92
CA LYS A 285 -7.93 -7.07 27.07
C LYS A 285 -6.96 -6.16 27.84
N ALA A 286 -6.15 -5.36 27.14
CA ALA A 286 -5.28 -4.36 27.77
C ALA A 286 -6.09 -3.36 28.59
N ARG A 287 -7.16 -2.76 28.00
CA ARG A 287 -8.02 -1.80 28.73
C ARG A 287 -8.80 -2.42 29.90
N LYS A 288 -9.18 -3.68 29.80
CA LYS A 288 -9.74 -4.42 30.94
C LYS A 288 -8.70 -4.62 32.04
N SER A 289 -7.45 -4.85 31.68
CA SER A 289 -6.34 -5.05 32.61
C SER A 289 -5.88 -3.77 33.32
N ASP A 290 -6.29 -2.59 32.84
CA ASP A 290 -5.99 -1.31 33.53
C ASP A 290 -6.66 -1.20 34.93
N HIS A 291 -7.58 -2.11 35.29
CA HIS A 291 -8.15 -2.26 36.61
C HIS A 291 -7.31 -3.16 37.57
N LEU A 292 -6.36 -3.92 36.99
CA LEU A 292 -5.58 -4.88 37.76
C LEU A 292 -4.38 -4.21 38.45
N PRO A 293 -3.89 -4.78 39.56
CA PRO A 293 -2.67 -4.31 40.19
C PRO A 293 -1.47 -4.36 39.25
N THR A 294 -0.58 -3.36 39.35
CA THR A 294 0.74 -3.37 38.70
C THR A 294 1.83 -3.43 39.76
N LEU A 295 2.93 -4.12 39.45
CA LEU A 295 4.08 -4.28 40.27
C LEU A 295 5.32 -3.78 39.53
N ASP A 296 5.93 -2.72 40.04
CA ASP A 296 7.05 -2.06 39.40
C ASP A 296 8.28 -2.07 40.34
N LEU A 297 9.45 -2.38 39.76
CA LEU A 297 10.75 -2.30 40.43
C LEU A 297 11.43 -1.01 39.96
N SER A 298 11.87 -0.18 40.89
CA SER A 298 12.71 0.98 40.62
C SER A 298 14.00 0.92 41.44
N GLY A 299 15.11 1.23 40.80
CA GLY A 299 16.42 1.32 41.39
C GLY A 299 17.04 2.68 41.08
N PHE A 300 17.79 3.23 42.00
CA PHE A 300 18.55 4.44 41.77
C PHE A 300 19.89 4.35 42.49
N TYR A 301 20.98 4.72 41.82
CA TYR A 301 22.29 4.98 42.37
C TYR A 301 22.76 6.35 41.84
N GLY A 302 23.17 7.23 42.78
CA GLY A 302 23.61 8.56 42.35
C GLY A 302 24.38 9.29 43.45
N HIS A 303 25.01 10.38 43.02
CA HIS A 303 25.79 11.27 43.85
C HIS A 303 25.14 12.65 43.87
N ILE A 304 24.83 13.16 45.06
CA ILE A 304 24.17 14.44 45.24
C ILE A 304 25.13 15.36 46.00
N VAL A 305 25.48 16.48 45.41
CA VAL A 305 26.26 17.53 46.07
C VAL A 305 25.34 18.72 46.34
N THR A 306 25.07 18.95 47.60
CA THR A 306 24.30 20.11 48.05
C THR A 306 25.27 21.15 48.56
N ALA A 307 25.21 22.37 48.04
CA ALA A 307 26.04 23.46 48.51
C ALA A 307 25.66 23.86 49.93
N PRO A 308 26.64 24.17 50.78
CA PRO A 308 26.38 24.60 52.12
C PRO A 308 25.61 25.92 52.19
N ILE A 309 24.58 25.95 53.00
CA ILE A 309 23.91 27.20 53.38
C ILE A 309 24.56 27.68 54.66
N VAL A 310 25.27 28.81 54.58
CA VAL A 310 25.92 29.44 55.76
C VAL A 310 24.98 30.52 56.29
N ASN A 311 24.56 30.37 57.56
CA ASN A 311 23.78 31.38 58.25
C ASN A 311 24.51 31.80 59.49
N GLN A 312 24.85 33.10 59.63
CA GLN A 312 25.58 33.66 60.80
C GLN A 312 26.89 32.91 61.14
N GLY A 313 27.62 32.41 60.12
CA GLY A 313 28.87 31.67 60.35
C GLY A 313 28.69 30.17 60.69
N ILE A 314 27.47 29.72 60.83
CA ILE A 314 27.18 28.28 61.06
C ILE A 314 26.76 27.65 59.71
N GLN A 315 27.49 26.63 59.29
CA GLN A 315 27.14 25.82 58.18
C GLN A 315 25.99 24.88 58.57
N ILE A 316 24.79 25.15 58.03
CA ILE A 316 23.59 24.43 58.49
C ILE A 316 23.36 23.18 57.65
N PHE A 317 23.69 23.22 56.38
CA PHE A 317 23.55 22.08 55.44
C PHE A 317 24.59 22.22 54.33
N GLY A 318 25.01 21.10 53.80
CA GLY A 318 25.88 20.99 52.65
C GLY A 318 26.75 19.75 52.71
N GLY A 319 27.16 19.22 51.57
CA GLY A 319 28.01 18.06 51.47
C GLY A 319 27.71 17.20 50.23
N ALA A 320 28.54 16.24 50.03
CA ALA A 320 28.37 15.22 49.02
C ALA A 320 27.81 13.94 49.66
N THR A 321 26.81 13.34 49.06
CA THR A 321 26.19 12.11 49.55
C THR A 321 25.92 11.16 48.39
N ASP A 322 26.35 9.91 48.55
CA ASP A 322 25.92 8.82 47.65
C ASP A 322 24.58 8.29 48.14
N ARG A 323 23.67 8.12 47.17
CA ARG A 323 22.34 7.59 47.43
C ARG A 323 22.11 6.33 46.59
N THR A 324 21.80 5.24 47.28
CA THR A 324 21.33 4.00 46.66
C THR A 324 19.93 3.71 47.17
N SER A 325 19.00 3.43 46.25
CA SER A 325 17.65 2.99 46.59
C SER A 325 17.18 1.89 45.68
N LEU A 326 16.49 0.93 46.24
CA LEU A 326 15.75 -0.11 45.50
C LEU A 326 14.35 -0.14 46.11
N ALA A 327 13.34 0.02 45.24
CA ALA A 327 11.96 0.06 45.68
C ALA A 327 11.11 -0.88 44.83
N LEU A 328 10.23 -1.62 45.49
CA LEU A 328 9.18 -2.41 44.86
C LEU A 328 7.84 -1.73 45.13
N SER A 329 7.14 -1.31 44.11
CA SER A 329 5.91 -0.54 44.20
C SER A 329 4.73 -1.35 43.67
N LEU A 330 3.73 -1.60 44.49
CA LEU A 330 2.44 -2.18 44.09
C LEU A 330 1.43 -1.05 43.97
N ASN A 331 0.89 -0.87 42.76
CA ASN A 331 -0.15 0.12 42.48
C ASN A 331 -1.48 -0.58 42.17
N ILE A 332 -2.54 -0.25 42.91
CA ILE A 332 -3.89 -0.79 42.72
C ILE A 332 -4.84 0.38 42.45
N PRO A 333 -5.30 0.57 41.23
CA PRO A 333 -6.21 1.67 40.92
C PRO A 333 -7.64 1.38 41.41
N ILE A 334 -8.04 1.98 42.49
CA ILE A 334 -9.39 1.79 43.08
C ILE A 334 -10.42 2.66 42.36
N TYR A 335 -10.12 3.94 42.16
CA TYR A 335 -11.00 4.88 41.47
C TYR A 335 -10.21 6.01 40.81
N ASN A 336 -10.36 6.18 39.50
CA ASN A 336 -9.70 7.21 38.70
C ASN A 336 -10.70 8.07 37.94
N GLY A 337 -11.73 8.60 38.63
CA GLY A 337 -12.73 9.48 37.97
C GLY A 337 -13.49 8.83 36.81
N GLY A 338 -13.57 7.49 36.74
CA GLY A 338 -14.30 6.76 35.67
C GLY A 338 -13.52 6.59 34.35
N VAL A 339 -12.28 7.12 34.21
CA VAL A 339 -11.52 7.08 32.95
C VAL A 339 -11.22 5.65 32.49
N ILE A 340 -10.91 4.71 33.39
CA ILE A 340 -10.63 3.31 33.03
C ILE A 340 -11.88 2.67 32.42
N ASN A 341 -13.05 2.86 33.02
CA ASN A 341 -14.30 2.36 32.49
C ASN A 341 -14.65 2.98 31.10
N SER A 342 -14.36 4.26 30.93
CA SER A 342 -14.56 4.94 29.64
C SER A 342 -13.65 4.38 28.56
N ARG A 343 -12.35 4.18 28.85
CA ARG A 343 -11.39 3.55 27.92
C ARG A 343 -11.79 2.11 27.57
N ARG A 344 -12.27 1.34 28.55
CA ARG A 344 -12.78 -0.01 28.31
C ARG A 344 -13.97 -0.01 27.34
N ARG A 345 -14.98 0.86 27.58
CA ARG A 345 -16.13 0.97 26.65
C ARG A 345 -15.71 1.43 25.25
N ALA A 346 -14.78 2.38 25.14
CA ALA A 346 -14.24 2.80 23.85
C ALA A 346 -13.60 1.62 23.11
N ALA A 347 -12.79 0.80 23.78
CA ALA A 347 -12.19 -0.38 23.19
C ALA A 347 -13.22 -1.48 22.83
N GLU A 348 -14.33 -1.58 23.58
CA GLU A 348 -15.45 -2.47 23.22
C GLU A 348 -16.11 -2.03 21.89
N TYR A 349 -16.36 -0.74 21.71
CA TYR A 349 -16.90 -0.21 20.45
C TYR A 349 -15.90 -0.33 19.31
N GLN A 350 -14.61 -0.15 19.55
CA GLN A 350 -13.54 -0.40 18.55
C GLN A 350 -13.50 -1.87 18.12
N LEU A 351 -13.70 -2.81 19.04
CA LEU A 351 -13.80 -4.22 18.70
C LEU A 351 -15.03 -4.54 17.86
N ILE A 352 -16.19 -3.91 18.15
CA ILE A 352 -17.39 -4.05 17.33
C ILE A 352 -17.12 -3.51 15.93
N ALA A 353 -16.55 -2.30 15.82
CA ALA A 353 -16.18 -1.72 14.53
C ALA A 353 -15.23 -2.63 13.72
N ALA A 354 -14.22 -3.24 14.35
CA ALA A 354 -13.32 -4.16 13.68
C ALA A 354 -14.03 -5.45 13.20
N LYS A 355 -15.04 -5.96 13.95
CA LYS A 355 -15.85 -7.10 13.52
C LYS A 355 -16.68 -6.78 12.29
N GLU A 356 -17.36 -5.61 12.30
CA GLU A 356 -18.16 -5.17 11.17
C GLU A 356 -17.29 -4.87 9.93
N SER A 357 -16.05 -4.35 10.13
CA SER A 357 -15.09 -4.16 9.06
C SER A 357 -14.68 -5.48 8.41
N LEU A 358 -14.41 -6.54 9.21
CA LEU A 358 -14.12 -7.87 8.67
C LEU A 358 -15.31 -8.43 7.88
N GLU A 359 -16.52 -8.31 8.41
CA GLU A 359 -17.73 -8.77 7.72
C GLU A 359 -17.94 -8.02 6.40
N LEU A 360 -17.72 -6.69 6.38
CA LEU A 360 -17.78 -5.89 5.16
C LEU A 360 -16.75 -6.37 4.13
N THR A 361 -15.49 -6.60 4.56
CA THR A 361 -14.42 -7.10 3.68
C THR A 361 -14.79 -8.45 3.06
N LYS A 362 -15.35 -9.39 3.85
CA LYS A 362 -15.79 -10.70 3.37
C LYS A 362 -16.93 -10.60 2.34
N ARG A 363 -17.89 -9.71 2.57
CA ARG A 363 -18.98 -9.48 1.61
C ARG A 363 -18.49 -8.85 0.30
N GLN A 364 -17.58 -7.89 0.39
CA GLN A 364 -16.94 -7.29 -0.78
C GLN A 364 -16.13 -8.32 -1.56
N LEU A 365 -15.36 -9.19 -0.86
CA LEU A 365 -14.64 -10.28 -1.48
C LEU A 365 -15.59 -11.22 -2.26
N THR A 366 -16.67 -11.67 -1.63
CA THR A 366 -17.68 -12.52 -2.28
C THR A 366 -18.27 -11.86 -3.53
N GLN A 367 -18.55 -10.56 -3.48
CA GLN A 367 -19.03 -9.82 -4.64
C GLN A 367 -17.96 -9.74 -5.75
N ASN A 368 -16.72 -9.43 -5.38
CA ASN A 368 -15.62 -9.25 -6.32
C ASN A 368 -15.27 -10.57 -7.03
N ILE A 369 -15.20 -11.70 -6.31
CA ILE A 369 -14.90 -12.99 -6.90
C ILE A 369 -16.01 -13.43 -7.86
N ARG A 370 -17.26 -13.21 -7.51
CA ARG A 370 -18.41 -13.50 -8.40
C ARG A 370 -18.37 -12.66 -9.67
N ASN A 371 -17.98 -11.41 -9.55
CA ASN A 371 -17.86 -10.51 -10.70
C ASN A 371 -16.69 -10.93 -11.59
N ALA A 372 -15.50 -11.18 -11.02
CA ALA A 372 -14.32 -11.59 -11.77
C ALA A 372 -14.56 -12.94 -12.50
N TYR A 373 -15.09 -13.95 -11.80
CA TYR A 373 -15.41 -15.24 -12.40
C TYR A 373 -16.39 -15.11 -13.59
N ARG A 374 -17.44 -14.29 -13.44
CA ARG A 374 -18.41 -14.06 -14.52
C ARG A 374 -17.79 -13.31 -15.70
N ARG A 375 -16.89 -12.34 -15.44
CA ARG A 375 -16.21 -11.60 -16.50
C ARG A 375 -15.41 -12.55 -17.38
N VAL A 376 -14.49 -13.31 -16.84
CA VAL A 376 -13.65 -14.22 -17.62
C VAL A 376 -14.50 -15.17 -18.47
N ASN A 377 -15.55 -15.78 -17.90
CA ASN A 377 -16.45 -16.65 -18.67
C ASN A 377 -17.25 -15.89 -19.74
N THR A 378 -17.58 -14.62 -19.49
CA THR A 378 -18.25 -13.77 -20.50
C THR A 378 -17.28 -13.40 -21.63
N ASP A 379 -16.01 -13.11 -21.31
CA ASP A 379 -14.99 -12.72 -22.27
C ASP A 379 -14.74 -13.82 -23.30
N VAL A 380 -14.71 -15.08 -22.88
CA VAL A 380 -14.61 -16.24 -23.79
C VAL A 380 -15.72 -16.21 -24.85
N LEU A 381 -16.97 -15.96 -24.41
CA LEU A 381 -18.11 -15.90 -25.34
C LEU A 381 -18.08 -14.63 -26.21
N VAL A 382 -17.67 -13.50 -25.61
CA VAL A 382 -17.54 -12.22 -26.33
C VAL A 382 -16.47 -12.31 -27.43
N ILE A 383 -15.30 -12.89 -27.13
CA ILE A 383 -14.22 -13.06 -28.10
C ILE A 383 -14.70 -13.92 -29.30
N ALA A 384 -15.34 -15.04 -29.03
CA ALA A 384 -15.91 -15.89 -30.09
C ALA A 384 -16.92 -15.12 -30.98
N GLN A 385 -17.79 -14.30 -30.32
CA GLN A 385 -18.75 -13.47 -31.09
C GLN A 385 -18.08 -12.32 -31.84
N ARG A 386 -17.01 -11.71 -31.31
CA ARG A 386 -16.23 -10.68 -32.02
C ARG A 386 -15.50 -11.25 -33.22
N GLN A 387 -14.93 -12.45 -33.11
CA GLN A 387 -14.33 -13.15 -34.25
C GLN A 387 -15.36 -13.39 -35.37
N GLN A 388 -16.57 -13.84 -35.02
CA GLN A 388 -17.66 -13.98 -36.02
C GLN A 388 -18.08 -12.65 -36.62
N SER A 389 -18.04 -11.56 -35.84
CA SER A 389 -18.36 -10.21 -36.34
C SER A 389 -17.35 -9.73 -37.38
N ILE A 390 -16.05 -10.04 -37.21
CA ILE A 390 -15.02 -9.76 -38.24
C ILE A 390 -15.36 -10.49 -39.54
N THR A 391 -15.64 -11.79 -39.46
CA THR A 391 -16.00 -12.59 -40.67
C THR A 391 -17.21 -12.02 -41.37
N SER A 392 -18.23 -11.60 -40.62
CA SER A 392 -19.45 -11.00 -41.19
C SER A 392 -19.18 -9.63 -41.81
N ALA A 393 -18.39 -8.78 -41.13
CA ALA A 393 -18.02 -7.45 -41.61
C ALA A 393 -17.14 -7.52 -42.87
N GLN A 394 -16.18 -8.46 -42.93
CA GLN A 394 -15.38 -8.72 -44.13
C GLN A 394 -16.24 -9.13 -45.31
N SER A 395 -17.15 -10.09 -45.09
CA SER A 395 -18.07 -10.54 -46.17
C SER A 395 -18.98 -9.41 -46.64
N ALA A 396 -19.41 -8.53 -45.75
CA ALA A 396 -20.22 -7.36 -46.12
C ALA A 396 -19.40 -6.33 -46.92
N LEU A 397 -18.13 -6.10 -46.55
CA LEU A 397 -17.22 -5.23 -47.28
C LEU A 397 -16.99 -5.78 -48.71
N ASP A 398 -16.61 -7.05 -48.83
CA ASP A 398 -16.34 -7.70 -50.13
C ASP A 398 -17.55 -7.61 -51.08
N ALA A 399 -18.76 -7.89 -50.53
CA ALA A 399 -20.01 -7.78 -51.31
C ALA A 399 -20.34 -6.34 -51.71
N THR A 400 -20.04 -5.36 -50.85
CA THR A 400 -20.32 -3.95 -51.11
C THR A 400 -19.31 -3.36 -52.10
N GLU A 401 -18.03 -3.73 -52.02
CA GLU A 401 -16.99 -3.36 -52.98
C GLU A 401 -17.33 -3.92 -54.39
N LEU A 402 -17.68 -5.20 -54.49
CA LEU A 402 -18.11 -5.78 -55.75
C LEU A 402 -19.40 -5.10 -56.32
N GLY A 403 -20.35 -4.76 -55.41
CA GLY A 403 -21.56 -4.01 -55.80
C GLY A 403 -21.24 -2.60 -56.30
N ALA A 404 -20.24 -1.94 -55.73
CA ALA A 404 -19.79 -0.62 -56.19
C ALA A 404 -19.05 -0.70 -57.54
N GLU A 405 -18.29 -1.76 -57.82
CA GLU A 405 -17.65 -1.98 -59.11
C GLU A 405 -18.68 -2.14 -60.25
N VAL A 406 -19.79 -2.86 -60.03
CA VAL A 406 -20.85 -3.05 -60.98
C VAL A 406 -21.94 -1.95 -60.97
N GLY A 407 -21.75 -0.91 -60.12
CA GLY A 407 -22.62 0.28 -60.06
C GLY A 407 -23.96 0.08 -59.34
N THR A 408 -24.12 -1.00 -58.56
CA THR A 408 -25.33 -1.26 -57.74
C THR A 408 -25.22 -0.71 -56.31
N ARG A 409 -24.04 -0.31 -55.86
CA ARG A 409 -23.73 0.32 -54.58
C ARG A 409 -22.96 1.62 -54.78
N ASN A 410 -23.08 2.56 -53.87
CA ASN A 410 -22.34 3.82 -53.87
C ASN A 410 -21.07 3.75 -53.01
N ILE A 411 -20.19 4.74 -53.19
CA ILE A 411 -18.91 4.79 -52.46
C ILE A 411 -19.12 4.93 -50.95
N VAL A 412 -20.14 5.66 -50.49
CA VAL A 412 -20.43 5.87 -49.07
C VAL A 412 -20.74 4.55 -48.39
N GLU A 413 -21.46 3.63 -49.07
CA GLU A 413 -21.73 2.29 -48.54
C GLU A 413 -20.44 1.47 -48.39
N VAL A 414 -19.49 1.59 -49.32
CA VAL A 414 -18.16 0.94 -49.21
C VAL A 414 -17.37 1.50 -48.05
N LEU A 415 -17.31 2.82 -47.92
CA LEU A 415 -16.60 3.48 -46.81
C LEU A 415 -17.19 3.07 -45.44
N LEU A 416 -18.51 3.00 -45.33
CA LEU A 416 -19.18 2.55 -44.09
C LEU A 416 -18.93 1.06 -43.80
N ALA A 417 -18.94 0.19 -44.82
CA ALA A 417 -18.65 -1.24 -44.66
C ALA A 417 -17.18 -1.45 -44.17
N ARG A 418 -16.26 -0.67 -44.71
CA ARG A 418 -14.84 -0.67 -44.33
C ARG A 418 -14.65 -0.19 -42.88
N GLU A 419 -15.26 0.94 -42.52
CA GLU A 419 -15.25 1.41 -41.13
C GLU A 419 -15.79 0.34 -40.15
N ASN A 420 -16.86 -0.37 -40.51
CA ASN A 420 -17.44 -1.44 -39.73
C ASN A 420 -16.45 -2.63 -39.53
N LEU A 421 -15.69 -2.99 -40.59
CA LEU A 421 -14.66 -4.03 -40.50
C LEU A 421 -13.54 -3.61 -39.49
N TYR A 422 -12.94 -2.44 -39.69
CA TYR A 422 -11.86 -1.98 -38.78
C TYR A 422 -12.34 -1.78 -37.35
N ARG A 423 -13.59 -1.36 -37.15
CA ARG A 423 -14.22 -1.31 -35.84
C ARG A 423 -14.36 -2.71 -35.22
N ALA A 424 -14.73 -3.72 -36.00
CA ALA A 424 -14.82 -5.11 -35.52
C ALA A 424 -13.44 -5.66 -35.14
N LEU A 425 -12.38 -5.35 -35.90
CA LEU A 425 -10.98 -5.71 -35.58
C LEU A 425 -10.55 -5.09 -34.27
N ARG A 426 -10.77 -3.79 -34.08
CA ARG A 426 -10.43 -3.12 -32.80
C ARG A 426 -11.16 -3.75 -31.61
N PHE A 427 -12.44 -4.02 -31.73
CA PHE A 427 -13.21 -4.66 -30.66
C PHE A 427 -12.77 -6.09 -30.34
N TYR A 428 -12.25 -6.81 -31.32
CA TYR A 428 -11.69 -8.14 -31.12
C TYR A 428 -10.36 -8.07 -30.37
N ALA A 429 -9.47 -7.16 -30.77
CA ALA A 429 -8.21 -6.89 -30.07
C ALA A 429 -8.45 -6.52 -28.60
N ASP A 430 -9.35 -5.55 -28.35
CA ASP A 430 -9.72 -5.16 -26.98
C ASP A 430 -10.19 -6.36 -26.14
N ALA A 431 -11.09 -7.18 -26.69
CA ALA A 431 -11.64 -8.33 -25.96
C ALA A 431 -10.58 -9.38 -25.60
N ARG A 432 -9.56 -9.60 -26.47
CA ARG A 432 -8.45 -10.52 -26.18
C ARG A 432 -7.61 -10.04 -25.00
N PHE A 433 -7.24 -8.77 -24.96
CA PHE A 433 -6.47 -8.21 -23.85
C PHE A 433 -7.29 -8.12 -22.56
N ASP A 434 -8.58 -7.79 -22.66
CA ASP A 434 -9.49 -7.81 -21.49
C ASP A 434 -9.54 -9.20 -20.85
N TYR A 435 -9.66 -10.28 -21.64
CA TYR A 435 -9.64 -11.64 -21.13
C TYR A 435 -8.36 -12.00 -20.38
N VAL A 436 -7.18 -11.60 -20.91
CA VAL A 436 -5.89 -11.84 -20.23
C VAL A 436 -5.87 -11.14 -18.88
N LEU A 437 -6.24 -9.86 -18.87
CA LEU A 437 -6.24 -9.05 -17.66
C LEU A 437 -7.29 -9.52 -16.64
N ASP A 438 -8.52 -9.83 -17.08
CA ASP A 438 -9.58 -10.30 -16.19
C ASP A 438 -9.27 -11.69 -15.59
N THR A 439 -8.49 -12.53 -16.29
CA THR A 439 -7.94 -13.78 -15.73
C THR A 439 -6.96 -13.52 -14.59
N LEU A 440 -6.07 -12.54 -14.73
CA LEU A 440 -5.17 -12.13 -13.65
C LEU A 440 -5.93 -11.49 -12.48
N VAL A 441 -6.94 -10.66 -12.76
CA VAL A 441 -7.82 -10.06 -11.74
C VAL A 441 -8.53 -11.15 -10.94
N LEU A 442 -9.03 -12.20 -11.60
CA LEU A 442 -9.66 -13.33 -10.91
C LEU A 442 -8.68 -13.99 -9.93
N LYS A 443 -7.44 -14.27 -10.36
CA LYS A 443 -6.39 -14.84 -9.51
C LYS A 443 -6.00 -13.91 -8.36
N GLN A 444 -5.92 -12.60 -8.61
CA GLN A 444 -5.63 -11.58 -7.59
C GLN A 444 -6.73 -11.54 -6.52
N VAL A 445 -8.00 -11.47 -6.94
CA VAL A 445 -9.15 -11.45 -6.01
C VAL A 445 -9.23 -12.75 -5.20
N ALA A 446 -8.91 -13.88 -5.82
CA ALA A 446 -8.82 -15.16 -5.12
C ALA A 446 -7.60 -15.26 -4.18
N GLY A 447 -6.66 -14.30 -4.23
CA GLY A 447 -5.46 -14.29 -3.40
C GLY A 447 -4.40 -15.31 -3.82
N VAL A 448 -4.50 -15.87 -5.05
CA VAL A 448 -3.60 -16.89 -5.58
C VAL A 448 -2.66 -16.37 -6.66
N LEU A 449 -2.81 -15.11 -7.06
CA LEU A 449 -1.91 -14.47 -8.03
C LEU A 449 -0.47 -14.48 -7.51
N ASN A 450 0.44 -14.98 -8.31
CA ASN A 450 1.85 -15.12 -7.97
C ASN A 450 2.76 -14.87 -9.19
N PRO A 451 4.09 -14.69 -9.02
CA PRO A 451 4.99 -14.45 -10.15
C PRO A 451 5.02 -15.57 -11.21
N GLN A 452 4.65 -16.82 -10.85
CA GLN A 452 4.58 -17.91 -11.82
C GLN A 452 3.50 -17.66 -12.88
N ASP A 453 2.40 -17.00 -12.52
CA ASP A 453 1.35 -16.64 -13.46
C ASP A 453 1.85 -15.69 -14.57
N VAL A 454 2.81 -14.83 -14.22
CA VAL A 454 3.48 -13.93 -15.18
C VAL A 454 4.44 -14.72 -16.08
N ILE A 455 5.18 -15.69 -15.51
CA ILE A 455 6.07 -16.56 -16.27
C ILE A 455 5.26 -17.41 -17.27
N ASP A 456 4.14 -17.98 -16.83
CA ASP A 456 3.26 -18.77 -17.68
C ASP A 456 2.67 -17.93 -18.84
N LEU A 457 2.34 -16.64 -18.57
CA LEU A 457 1.92 -15.70 -19.62
C LEU A 457 3.07 -15.33 -20.56
N ASN A 458 4.28 -15.21 -20.04
CA ASN A 458 5.46 -14.87 -20.82
C ASN A 458 5.79 -15.91 -21.90
N GLU A 459 5.45 -17.19 -21.69
CA GLU A 459 5.61 -18.25 -22.70
C GLU A 459 4.73 -18.01 -23.95
N TRP A 460 3.70 -17.17 -23.84
CA TRP A 460 2.80 -16.80 -24.92
C TRP A 460 3.19 -15.48 -25.59
N LEU A 461 4.31 -14.88 -25.20
CA LEU A 461 4.89 -13.72 -25.85
C LEU A 461 5.90 -14.14 -26.92
N ARG A 462 6.14 -13.28 -27.89
CA ARG A 462 7.15 -13.45 -28.95
C ARG A 462 7.72 -12.09 -29.34
N GLU A 463 8.90 -12.09 -29.92
CA GLU A 463 9.46 -10.88 -30.53
C GLU A 463 8.49 -10.30 -31.58
N GLY A 464 8.30 -8.98 -31.59
CA GLY A 464 7.60 -8.25 -32.62
C GLY A 464 8.38 -8.36 -33.93
N THR A 465 7.71 -8.71 -35.05
CA THR A 465 8.31 -8.81 -36.39
C THR A 465 8.38 -7.45 -37.06
#